data_4c8b3638b19821f3384d113eaaa30265
#
_entry.id   4c8b3638b19821f3384d113eaaa30265
#
_cell.length_a   1.000
_cell.length_b   1.000
_cell.length_c   1.000
_cell.angle_alpha   90.00
_cell.angle_beta   90.00
_cell.angle_gamma   90.00
#
_symmetry.space_group_name_H-M   'P 1'
#
loop_
_entity.id
_entity.type
_entity.pdbx_description
1 polymer ?
#
loop_
_entity_poly.entity_id
_entity_poly.type
_entity_poly.pdbx_seq_one_letter_code
_entity_poly.pdbx_strand_id
1 'polypeptide(L)'
;MCIRDRHDIALKIQQEGKQVSAKEISFRYKGKDKPNIFLLSLYAEHNEQLKELVGISVALNTYKRHETSLKLFKEFLMSTYQQSDVNMNEVDLVMMEKYKHYLMVVRHNNNNTTVKYIRNLGKVFNMAVERKIIVSSPIEQLHLKTMEVEKEFLTGGELELLSKKEFSIERLEQVRDIFLFCCYTGLAYVDVHSLTMKDIVKDGEKYWIKKARHKTNNMCHIPLITPALNIINKYSVHNQATGRLLPVLSNQKMNAYLKEIAAIVGINKNLTTHCARHTFATTVTLANNVSIENVSKMLGHKSIKMTQHYARILDSSIANDMLQVEKKFV
;
A
#
# COMPACT_ATOMS: atom_id res chain seq x y z
N MET A 1 -34.05 14.80 25.24
CA MET A 1 -34.91 14.21 24.17
C MET A 1 -35.75 15.33 23.56
N CYS A 2 -35.53 15.65 22.28
CA CYS A 2 -36.28 16.66 21.57
C CYS A 2 -37.74 16.21 21.35
N ILE A 3 -38.68 17.15 21.41
CA ILE A 3 -40.11 16.87 21.17
C ILE A 3 -40.31 16.30 19.76
N ARG A 4 -39.55 16.81 18.80
CA ARG A 4 -39.55 16.36 17.39
C ARG A 4 -39.20 14.89 17.24
N ASP A 5 -38.15 14.42 17.94
CA ASP A 5 -37.73 13.00 17.86
C ASP A 5 -38.80 12.04 18.40
N ARG A 6 -39.53 12.44 19.43
CA ARG A 6 -40.65 11.68 19.99
C ARG A 6 -41.81 11.57 19.03
N HIS A 7 -42.13 12.68 18.38
CA HIS A 7 -43.22 12.76 17.40
C HIS A 7 -42.92 11.88 16.19
N ASP A 8 -41.68 11.92 15.65
CA ASP A 8 -41.28 11.12 14.51
C ASP A 8 -41.29 9.61 14.82
N ILE A 9 -40.89 9.23 16.05
CA ILE A 9 -40.97 7.84 16.51
C ILE A 9 -42.43 7.40 16.66
N ALA A 10 -43.27 8.23 17.23
CA ALA A 10 -44.69 7.94 17.39
C ALA A 10 -45.41 7.75 16.05
N LEU A 11 -45.11 8.59 15.06
CA LEU A 11 -45.64 8.44 13.69
C LEU A 11 -45.20 7.13 13.05
N LYS A 12 -43.95 6.73 13.18
CA LYS A 12 -43.46 5.45 12.66
C LYS A 12 -44.16 4.25 13.33
N ILE A 13 -44.36 4.27 14.65
CA ILE A 13 -45.09 3.22 15.37
C ILE A 13 -46.53 3.11 14.84
N GLN A 14 -47.16 4.24 14.60
CA GLN A 14 -48.53 4.29 14.09
C GLN A 14 -48.62 3.80 12.64
N GLN A 15 -47.64 4.14 11.78
CA GLN A 15 -47.54 3.65 10.39
C GLN A 15 -47.34 2.12 10.34
N GLU A 16 -46.69 1.52 11.34
CA GLU A 16 -46.52 0.08 11.49
C GLU A 16 -47.77 -0.64 12.03
N GLY A 17 -48.85 0.08 12.32
CA GLY A 17 -50.09 -0.47 12.87
C GLY A 17 -50.00 -0.88 14.35
N LYS A 18 -48.98 -0.41 15.07
CA LYS A 18 -48.75 -0.68 16.48
C LYS A 18 -49.32 0.41 17.39
N GLN A 19 -49.69 0.00 18.61
CA GLN A 19 -50.19 0.96 19.59
C GLN A 19 -49.07 1.88 20.09
N VAL A 20 -49.25 3.17 20.00
CA VAL A 20 -48.30 4.20 20.48
C VAL A 20 -48.38 4.30 22.00
N SER A 21 -47.27 3.94 22.67
CA SER A 21 -47.16 4.10 24.14
C SER A 21 -45.85 4.80 24.51
N ALA A 22 -45.81 5.47 25.65
CA ALA A 22 -44.62 6.10 26.18
C ALA A 22 -43.43 5.11 26.36
N LYS A 23 -43.80 3.86 26.74
CA LYS A 23 -42.84 2.77 26.89
C LYS A 23 -42.24 2.36 25.55
N GLU A 24 -43.07 2.22 24.52
CA GLU A 24 -42.64 1.87 23.16
C GLU A 24 -41.82 2.98 22.52
N ILE A 25 -42.22 4.25 22.69
CA ILE A 25 -41.43 5.43 22.26
C ILE A 25 -40.07 5.44 22.95
N SER A 26 -40.02 5.22 24.26
CA SER A 26 -38.76 5.17 25.01
C SER A 26 -37.90 3.96 24.62
N PHE A 27 -38.49 2.82 24.30
CA PHE A 27 -37.82 1.61 23.85
C PHE A 27 -37.14 1.84 22.50
N ARG A 28 -37.85 2.41 21.52
CA ARG A 28 -37.31 2.76 20.19
C ARG A 28 -36.32 3.91 20.22
N TYR A 29 -36.60 4.92 21.03
CA TYR A 29 -35.67 6.03 21.22
C TYR A 29 -34.31 5.55 21.75
N LYS A 30 -34.30 4.57 22.64
CA LYS A 30 -33.08 3.95 23.15
C LYS A 30 -32.48 2.93 22.18
N GLY A 31 -33.03 2.79 20.97
CA GLY A 31 -32.55 1.84 19.96
C GLY A 31 -32.71 0.35 20.33
N LYS A 32 -33.55 0.03 21.32
CA LYS A 32 -33.78 -1.36 21.82
C LYS A 32 -34.67 -2.18 20.89
N ASP A 33 -35.29 -1.54 19.90
CA ASP A 33 -36.04 -2.19 18.81
C ASP A 33 -35.13 -2.68 17.67
N LYS A 34 -33.88 -2.25 17.68
CA LYS A 34 -32.92 -2.67 16.65
C LYS A 34 -32.34 -4.05 16.97
N PRO A 35 -32.03 -4.85 15.94
CA PRO A 35 -31.39 -6.12 16.15
C PRO A 35 -30.08 -5.94 16.94
N ASN A 36 -29.86 -6.82 17.90
CA ASN A 36 -28.67 -6.80 18.75
C ASN A 36 -27.49 -7.39 17.98
N ILE A 37 -26.90 -6.62 17.08
CA ILE A 37 -25.79 -7.02 16.23
C ILE A 37 -24.50 -6.54 16.83
N PHE A 38 -23.55 -7.44 17.03
CA PHE A 38 -22.26 -7.19 17.63
C PHE A 38 -21.19 -6.92 16.58
N LEU A 39 -20.31 -5.96 16.84
CA LEU A 39 -19.31 -5.47 15.88
C LEU A 39 -18.29 -6.54 15.51
N LEU A 40 -17.72 -7.24 16.50
CA LEU A 40 -16.68 -8.25 16.20
C LEU A 40 -17.27 -9.44 15.43
N SER A 41 -18.52 -9.82 15.75
CA SER A 41 -19.25 -10.87 15.03
C SER A 41 -19.46 -10.47 13.55
N LEU A 42 -19.88 -9.23 13.30
CA LEU A 42 -20.06 -8.71 11.94
C LEU A 42 -18.71 -8.57 11.20
N TYR A 43 -17.66 -8.19 11.92
CA TYR A 43 -16.32 -8.09 11.35
C TYR A 43 -15.75 -9.48 10.99
N ALA A 44 -16.00 -10.48 11.81
CA ALA A 44 -15.62 -11.86 11.53
C ALA A 44 -16.33 -12.39 10.27
N GLU A 45 -17.64 -12.14 10.13
CA GLU A 45 -18.40 -12.44 8.91
C GLU A 45 -17.78 -11.79 7.67
N HIS A 46 -17.50 -10.50 7.73
CA HIS A 46 -16.81 -9.78 6.64
C HIS A 46 -15.47 -10.42 6.30
N ASN A 47 -14.68 -10.85 7.29
CA ASN A 47 -13.38 -11.46 7.05
C ASN A 47 -13.49 -12.86 6.44
N GLU A 48 -14.50 -13.68 6.82
CA GLU A 48 -14.73 -14.97 6.15
C GLU A 48 -15.12 -14.77 4.67
N GLN A 49 -15.97 -13.80 4.36
CA GLN A 49 -16.27 -13.43 2.97
C GLN A 49 -15.03 -13.01 2.20
N LEU A 50 -14.13 -12.21 2.81
CA LEU A 50 -12.84 -11.85 2.20
C LEU A 50 -11.93 -13.04 1.98
N LYS A 51 -11.95 -14.03 2.90
CA LYS A 51 -11.13 -15.23 2.81
C LYS A 51 -11.54 -16.10 1.63
N GLU A 52 -12.84 -16.26 1.39
CA GLU A 52 -13.38 -16.99 0.23
C GLU A 52 -12.92 -16.36 -1.11
N LEU A 53 -12.70 -15.05 -1.13
CA LEU A 53 -12.25 -14.31 -2.30
C LEU A 53 -10.72 -14.31 -2.48
N VAL A 54 -9.96 -14.90 -1.55
CA VAL A 54 -8.49 -14.97 -1.65
C VAL A 54 -8.08 -15.82 -2.85
N GLY A 55 -7.23 -15.24 -3.72
CA GLY A 55 -6.79 -15.88 -4.96
C GLY A 55 -7.72 -15.64 -6.16
N ILE A 56 -8.95 -15.15 -5.93
CA ILE A 56 -9.90 -14.77 -6.98
C ILE A 56 -9.82 -13.25 -7.24
N SER A 57 -10.17 -12.45 -6.26
CA SER A 57 -10.21 -10.98 -6.35
C SER A 57 -9.47 -10.27 -5.21
N VAL A 58 -9.12 -11.00 -4.15
CA VAL A 58 -8.47 -10.47 -2.95
C VAL A 58 -7.10 -11.14 -2.77
N ALA A 59 -6.07 -10.32 -2.54
CA ALA A 59 -4.74 -10.85 -2.20
C ALA A 59 -4.72 -11.35 -0.74
N LEU A 60 -4.04 -12.48 -0.49
CA LEU A 60 -3.87 -13.05 0.85
C LEU A 60 -3.41 -12.03 1.90
N ASN A 61 -2.48 -11.13 1.53
CA ASN A 61 -2.00 -10.08 2.43
C ASN A 61 -3.07 -9.05 2.78
N THR A 62 -4.08 -8.85 1.93
CA THR A 62 -5.22 -7.97 2.21
C THR A 62 -6.10 -8.62 3.29
N TYR A 63 -6.44 -9.90 3.13
CA TYR A 63 -7.14 -10.67 4.14
C TYR A 63 -6.41 -10.66 5.50
N LYS A 64 -5.11 -11.01 5.54
CA LYS A 64 -4.31 -10.99 6.77
C LYS A 64 -4.29 -9.63 7.49
N ARG A 65 -4.38 -8.52 6.74
CA ARG A 65 -4.48 -7.18 7.33
C ARG A 65 -5.82 -6.93 8.01
N HIS A 66 -6.92 -7.44 7.45
CA HIS A 66 -8.23 -7.38 8.08
C HIS A 66 -8.29 -8.24 9.34
N GLU A 67 -7.71 -9.44 9.32
CA GLU A 67 -7.57 -10.29 10.51
C GLU A 67 -6.78 -9.58 11.62
N THR A 68 -5.65 -8.96 11.27
CA THR A 68 -4.86 -8.17 12.23
C THR A 68 -5.68 -7.00 12.79
N SER A 69 -6.46 -6.32 11.95
CA SER A 69 -7.29 -5.20 12.38
C SER A 69 -8.41 -5.64 13.32
N LEU A 70 -9.07 -6.77 13.04
CA LEU A 70 -10.06 -7.39 13.93
C LEU A 70 -9.44 -7.75 15.29
N LYS A 71 -8.28 -8.41 15.29
CA LYS A 71 -7.55 -8.79 16.51
C LYS A 71 -7.23 -7.56 17.36
N LEU A 72 -6.71 -6.49 16.77
CA LEU A 72 -6.37 -5.26 17.48
C LEU A 72 -7.59 -4.57 18.09
N PHE A 73 -8.74 -4.59 17.43
CA PHE A 73 -9.97 -4.02 17.97
C PHE A 73 -10.51 -4.87 19.13
N LYS A 74 -10.46 -6.20 19.02
CA LYS A 74 -10.79 -7.12 20.12
C LYS A 74 -9.91 -6.89 21.36
N GLU A 75 -8.59 -6.75 21.17
CA GLU A 75 -7.65 -6.43 22.25
C GLU A 75 -7.97 -5.08 22.90
N PHE A 76 -8.32 -4.06 22.11
CA PHE A 76 -8.75 -2.75 22.62
C PHE A 76 -10.01 -2.86 23.49
N LEU A 77 -11.06 -3.54 23.03
CA LEU A 77 -12.28 -3.73 23.80
C LEU A 77 -12.02 -4.42 25.15
N MET A 78 -11.19 -5.48 25.12
CA MET A 78 -10.86 -6.21 26.32
C MET A 78 -10.05 -5.39 27.30
N SER A 79 -9.04 -4.64 26.81
CA SER A 79 -8.17 -3.84 27.66
C SER A 79 -8.81 -2.57 28.21
N THR A 80 -9.71 -1.95 27.46
CA THR A 80 -10.26 -0.61 27.81
C THR A 80 -11.64 -0.70 28.44
N TYR A 81 -12.46 -1.67 28.02
CA TYR A 81 -13.86 -1.83 28.44
C TYR A 81 -14.15 -3.15 29.15
N GLN A 82 -13.19 -4.09 29.18
CA GLN A 82 -13.35 -5.45 29.72
C GLN A 82 -14.53 -6.20 29.05
N GLN A 83 -14.76 -5.93 27.76
CA GLN A 83 -15.84 -6.51 26.97
C GLN A 83 -15.27 -7.41 25.88
N SER A 84 -15.93 -8.56 25.65
CA SER A 84 -15.57 -9.50 24.58
C SER A 84 -16.06 -9.06 23.21
N ASP A 85 -17.12 -8.24 23.13
CA ASP A 85 -17.70 -7.65 21.92
C ASP A 85 -18.52 -6.42 22.31
N VAL A 86 -18.95 -5.60 21.34
CA VAL A 86 -19.73 -4.39 21.55
C VAL A 86 -20.90 -4.33 20.55
N ASN A 87 -22.06 -3.85 21.00
CA ASN A 87 -23.20 -3.64 20.11
C ASN A 87 -22.90 -2.51 19.12
N MET A 88 -23.22 -2.74 17.83
CA MET A 88 -22.98 -1.75 16.76
C MET A 88 -23.60 -0.37 17.05
N ASN A 89 -24.73 -0.32 17.76
CA ASN A 89 -25.40 0.94 18.12
C ASN A 89 -24.74 1.67 19.30
N GLU A 90 -23.82 1.02 20.02
CA GLU A 90 -23.09 1.59 21.15
C GLU A 90 -21.73 2.16 20.75
N VAL A 91 -21.28 1.86 19.52
CA VAL A 91 -20.02 2.39 19.00
C VAL A 91 -20.21 3.83 18.55
N ASP A 92 -19.62 4.74 19.29
CA ASP A 92 -19.67 6.18 19.04
C ASP A 92 -18.31 6.75 18.64
N LEU A 93 -18.28 8.06 18.35
CA LEU A 93 -17.04 8.79 18.02
C LEU A 93 -16.01 8.70 19.16
N VAL A 94 -16.47 8.80 20.42
CA VAL A 94 -15.57 8.78 21.59
C VAL A 94 -14.85 7.44 21.69
N MET A 95 -15.56 6.32 21.47
CA MET A 95 -14.92 5.00 21.40
C MET A 95 -13.89 4.90 20.28
N MET A 96 -14.17 5.48 19.11
CA MET A 96 -13.23 5.46 17.99
C MET A 96 -12.00 6.36 18.22
N GLU A 97 -12.15 7.48 18.92
CA GLU A 97 -11.02 8.32 19.37
C GLU A 97 -10.15 7.57 20.39
N LYS A 98 -10.74 6.89 21.36
CA LYS A 98 -10.01 6.03 22.30
C LYS A 98 -9.30 4.89 21.60
N TYR A 99 -9.92 4.26 20.59
CA TYR A 99 -9.27 3.23 19.80
C TYR A 99 -8.07 3.78 19.00
N LYS A 100 -8.21 4.95 18.38
CA LYS A 100 -7.10 5.64 17.73
C LYS A 100 -5.95 5.91 18.71
N HIS A 101 -6.25 6.41 19.90
CA HIS A 101 -5.26 6.63 20.95
C HIS A 101 -4.59 5.33 21.40
N TYR A 102 -5.35 4.26 21.63
CA TYR A 102 -4.84 2.93 21.97
C TYR A 102 -3.85 2.41 20.90
N LEU A 103 -4.20 2.51 19.62
CA LEU A 103 -3.32 2.08 18.53
C LEU A 103 -1.98 2.85 18.51
N MET A 104 -2.02 4.16 18.79
CA MET A 104 -0.81 5.00 18.75
C MET A 104 0.03 4.86 20.02
N VAL A 105 -0.59 4.90 21.18
CA VAL A 105 0.12 4.97 22.48
C VAL A 105 0.43 3.58 23.05
N VAL A 106 -0.56 2.68 23.08
CA VAL A 106 -0.37 1.35 23.68
C VAL A 106 0.27 0.37 22.70
N ARG A 107 -0.12 0.43 21.42
CA ARG A 107 0.42 -0.47 20.38
C ARG A 107 1.61 0.13 19.61
N HIS A 108 2.03 1.35 19.94
CA HIS A 108 3.15 2.07 19.32
C HIS A 108 3.09 2.12 17.79
N ASN A 109 1.89 2.13 17.21
CA ASN A 109 1.73 2.24 15.77
C ASN A 109 1.96 3.70 15.32
N ASN A 110 2.65 3.88 14.21
CA ASN A 110 2.71 5.20 13.59
C ASN A 110 1.33 5.62 13.05
N ASN A 111 1.17 6.93 12.80
CA ASN A 111 -0.08 7.52 12.34
C ASN A 111 -0.65 6.81 11.10
N ASN A 112 0.17 6.55 10.08
CA ASN A 112 -0.31 5.95 8.83
C ASN A 112 -0.79 4.50 9.00
N THR A 113 -0.16 3.75 9.89
CA THR A 113 -0.59 2.38 10.24
C THR A 113 -1.89 2.41 11.02
N THR A 114 -2.02 3.33 12.00
CA THR A 114 -3.26 3.56 12.76
C THR A 114 -4.42 3.89 11.83
N VAL A 115 -4.24 4.86 10.93
CA VAL A 115 -5.26 5.23 9.93
C VAL A 115 -5.68 4.04 9.07
N LYS A 116 -4.74 3.17 8.67
CA LYS A 116 -5.07 1.96 7.88
C LYS A 116 -5.94 0.98 8.66
N TYR A 117 -5.64 0.72 9.94
CA TYR A 117 -6.47 -0.17 10.76
C TYR A 117 -7.87 0.38 10.99
N ILE A 118 -7.98 1.69 11.26
CA ILE A 118 -9.30 2.33 11.42
C ILE A 118 -10.09 2.30 10.10
N ARG A 119 -9.45 2.54 8.95
CA ARG A 119 -10.10 2.43 7.64
C ARG A 119 -10.55 1.01 7.30
N ASN A 120 -9.84 -0.03 7.75
CA ASN A 120 -10.29 -1.41 7.60
C ASN A 120 -11.57 -1.66 8.41
N LEU A 121 -11.63 -1.18 9.66
CA LEU A 121 -12.83 -1.23 10.48
C LEU A 121 -13.98 -0.42 9.83
N GLY A 122 -13.66 0.72 9.20
CA GLY A 122 -14.62 1.55 8.46
C GLY A 122 -15.37 0.81 7.35
N LYS A 123 -14.76 -0.21 6.73
CA LYS A 123 -15.46 -1.03 5.74
C LYS A 123 -16.60 -1.84 6.38
N VAL A 124 -16.39 -2.31 7.61
CA VAL A 124 -17.42 -3.03 8.36
C VAL A 124 -18.56 -2.11 8.76
N PHE A 125 -18.25 -0.88 9.18
CA PHE A 125 -19.28 0.13 9.44
C PHE A 125 -20.06 0.51 8.18
N ASN A 126 -19.40 0.66 7.03
CA ASN A 126 -20.09 0.94 5.77
C ASN A 126 -21.02 -0.20 5.38
N MET A 127 -20.58 -1.45 5.53
CA MET A 127 -21.43 -2.64 5.34
C MET A 127 -22.64 -2.63 6.30
N ALA A 128 -22.43 -2.20 7.55
CA ALA A 128 -23.52 -2.09 8.52
C ALA A 128 -24.53 -0.99 8.15
N VAL A 129 -24.06 0.13 7.58
CA VAL A 129 -24.92 1.20 7.04
C VAL A 129 -25.72 0.70 5.83
N GLU A 130 -25.06 0.02 4.88
CA GLU A 130 -25.70 -0.57 3.69
C GLU A 130 -26.78 -1.59 4.06
N ARG A 131 -26.54 -2.39 5.11
CA ARG A 131 -27.49 -3.35 5.66
C ARG A 131 -28.55 -2.71 6.58
N LYS A 132 -28.53 -1.39 6.74
CA LYS A 132 -29.47 -0.63 7.62
C LYS A 132 -29.40 -1.03 9.10
N ILE A 133 -28.27 -1.57 9.55
CA ILE A 133 -28.02 -1.93 10.96
C ILE A 133 -27.78 -0.67 11.77
N ILE A 134 -27.01 0.27 11.24
CA ILE A 134 -26.75 1.61 11.81
C ILE A 134 -27.09 2.68 10.78
N VAL A 135 -27.34 3.90 11.25
CA VAL A 135 -27.73 5.04 10.39
C VAL A 135 -26.53 5.66 9.70
N SER A 136 -25.40 5.81 10.40
CA SER A 136 -24.17 6.41 9.91
C SER A 136 -22.95 5.76 10.55
N SER A 137 -21.81 5.87 9.87
CA SER A 137 -20.55 5.33 10.37
C SER A 137 -19.94 6.25 11.44
N PRO A 138 -19.57 5.73 12.64
CA PRO A 138 -18.93 6.55 13.68
C PRO A 138 -17.54 7.06 13.26
N ILE A 139 -16.96 6.53 12.19
CA ILE A 139 -15.66 6.93 11.67
C ILE A 139 -15.75 8.17 10.76
N GLU A 140 -16.91 8.51 10.22
CA GLU A 140 -17.08 9.66 9.31
C GLU A 140 -16.64 10.98 9.94
N GLN A 141 -16.88 11.15 11.24
CA GLN A 141 -16.50 12.34 11.99
C GLN A 141 -15.05 12.30 12.49
N LEU A 142 -14.38 11.15 12.37
CA LEU A 142 -13.01 10.99 12.82
C LEU A 142 -12.04 11.53 11.76
N HIS A 143 -11.33 12.60 12.08
CA HIS A 143 -10.34 13.18 11.18
C HIS A 143 -9.13 12.26 10.99
N LEU A 144 -9.14 11.47 9.91
CA LEU A 144 -8.10 10.52 9.54
C LEU A 144 -7.21 11.07 8.43
N LYS A 145 -6.17 11.81 8.81
CA LYS A 145 -5.18 12.34 7.88
C LYS A 145 -3.94 11.43 7.84
N THR A 146 -3.54 11.00 6.64
CA THR A 146 -2.26 10.31 6.46
C THR A 146 -1.15 11.33 6.30
N MET A 147 0.01 11.06 6.90
CA MET A 147 1.22 11.86 6.71
C MET A 147 1.94 11.37 5.45
N GLU A 148 2.45 12.32 4.68
CA GLU A 148 3.33 12.02 3.56
C GLU A 148 4.66 11.53 4.13
N VAL A 149 5.17 10.42 3.59
CA VAL A 149 6.46 9.84 3.99
C VAL A 149 7.39 9.98 2.82
N GLU A 150 8.48 10.69 3.01
CA GLU A 150 9.57 10.72 2.06
C GLU A 150 10.12 9.33 1.84
N LYS A 151 10.35 8.99 0.59
CA LYS A 151 10.83 7.66 0.22
C LYS A 151 12.25 7.79 -0.28
N GLU A 152 13.12 7.01 0.32
CA GLU A 152 14.52 6.98 -0.05
C GLU A 152 14.72 6.44 -1.46
N PHE A 153 15.69 7.04 -2.16
CA PHE A 153 16.21 6.62 -3.45
C PHE A 153 17.70 6.90 -3.51
N LEU A 154 18.42 6.23 -4.39
CA LEU A 154 19.85 6.48 -4.60
C LEU A 154 20.06 7.70 -5.49
N THR A 155 20.97 8.57 -5.11
CA THR A 155 21.53 9.61 -5.97
C THR A 155 22.36 8.99 -7.09
N GLY A 156 22.72 9.77 -8.13
CA GLY A 156 23.58 9.29 -9.21
C GLY A 156 24.93 8.78 -8.70
N GLY A 157 25.56 9.51 -7.77
CA GLY A 157 26.82 9.09 -7.16
C GLY A 157 26.72 7.82 -6.32
N GLU A 158 25.66 7.66 -5.50
CA GLU A 158 25.41 6.44 -4.73
C GLU A 158 25.15 5.23 -5.65
N LEU A 159 24.40 5.44 -6.73
CA LEU A 159 24.12 4.39 -7.72
C LEU A 159 25.43 3.95 -8.42
N GLU A 160 26.29 4.90 -8.76
CA GLU A 160 27.59 4.63 -9.37
C GLU A 160 28.53 3.90 -8.40
N LEU A 161 28.64 4.36 -7.14
CA LEU A 161 29.41 3.68 -6.09
C LEU A 161 28.98 2.23 -5.94
N LEU A 162 27.66 1.98 -5.87
CA LEU A 162 27.11 0.63 -5.75
C LEU A 162 27.41 -0.21 -6.98
N SER A 163 27.34 0.36 -8.18
CA SER A 163 27.58 -0.35 -9.44
C SER A 163 29.03 -0.79 -9.61
N LYS A 164 29.99 0.02 -9.14
CA LYS A 164 31.43 -0.26 -9.21
C LYS A 164 31.95 -1.13 -8.07
N LYS A 165 31.17 -1.31 -7.00
CA LYS A 165 31.60 -2.10 -5.85
C LYS A 165 31.66 -3.58 -6.18
N GLU A 166 32.83 -4.15 -6.04
CA GLU A 166 33.04 -5.59 -6.12
C GLU A 166 32.82 -6.25 -4.74
N PHE A 167 32.20 -7.43 -4.74
CA PHE A 167 31.97 -8.21 -3.55
C PHE A 167 32.61 -9.60 -3.73
N SER A 168 33.46 -9.99 -2.80
CA SER A 168 34.03 -11.34 -2.74
C SER A 168 33.00 -12.41 -2.33
N ILE A 169 31.87 -11.99 -1.76
CA ILE A 169 30.79 -12.87 -1.28
C ILE A 169 29.71 -12.93 -2.35
N GLU A 170 29.58 -14.07 -3.00
CA GLU A 170 28.67 -14.30 -4.14
C GLU A 170 27.21 -13.86 -3.84
N ARG A 171 26.68 -14.19 -2.64
CA ARG A 171 25.31 -13.78 -2.25
C ARG A 171 25.10 -12.27 -2.25
N LEU A 172 26.13 -11.50 -1.86
CA LEU A 172 26.05 -10.03 -1.85
C LEU A 172 26.15 -9.46 -3.25
N GLU A 173 27.04 -10.02 -4.07
CA GLU A 173 27.16 -9.65 -5.47
C GLU A 173 25.85 -9.90 -6.23
N GLN A 174 25.27 -11.07 -6.05
CA GLN A 174 23.97 -11.43 -6.64
C GLN A 174 22.87 -10.46 -6.23
N VAL A 175 22.75 -10.14 -4.94
CA VAL A 175 21.73 -9.21 -4.43
C VAL A 175 21.96 -7.79 -4.94
N ARG A 176 23.23 -7.31 -5.00
CA ARG A 176 23.61 -6.04 -5.61
C ARG A 176 23.16 -5.98 -7.07
N ASP A 177 23.48 -6.99 -7.86
CA ASP A 177 23.14 -7.03 -9.30
C ASP A 177 21.62 -7.01 -9.52
N ILE A 178 20.86 -7.79 -8.76
CA ILE A 178 19.38 -7.79 -8.84
C ILE A 178 18.82 -6.42 -8.43
N PHE A 179 19.36 -5.79 -7.40
CA PHE A 179 18.96 -4.46 -6.98
C PHE A 179 19.27 -3.41 -8.06
N LEU A 180 20.47 -3.45 -8.65
CA LEU A 180 20.84 -2.58 -9.77
C LEU A 180 19.93 -2.80 -10.98
N PHE A 181 19.61 -4.06 -11.30
CA PHE A 181 18.65 -4.37 -12.36
C PHE A 181 17.28 -3.72 -12.08
N CYS A 182 16.81 -3.77 -10.83
CA CYS A 182 15.59 -3.07 -10.44
C CYS A 182 15.74 -1.53 -10.51
N CYS A 183 16.93 -0.98 -10.24
CA CYS A 183 17.22 0.45 -10.42
C CYS A 183 17.20 0.86 -11.89
N TYR A 184 17.56 -0.03 -12.82
CA TYR A 184 17.59 0.25 -14.25
C TYR A 184 16.29 -0.09 -14.98
N THR A 185 15.36 -0.80 -14.35
CA THR A 185 14.10 -1.24 -14.97
C THR A 185 12.84 -0.76 -14.25
N GLY A 186 12.96 -0.36 -12.99
CA GLY A 186 11.82 0.03 -12.15
C GLY A 186 10.87 -1.10 -11.78
N LEU A 187 11.22 -2.37 -12.06
CA LEU A 187 10.40 -3.51 -11.71
C LEU A 187 10.26 -3.65 -10.18
N ALA A 188 9.08 -4.04 -9.73
CA ALA A 188 8.88 -4.40 -8.33
C ALA A 188 9.44 -5.80 -8.04
N TYR A 189 9.74 -6.11 -6.78
CA TYR A 189 10.28 -7.40 -6.37
C TYR A 189 9.50 -8.60 -6.96
N VAL A 190 8.18 -8.58 -6.88
CA VAL A 190 7.34 -9.70 -7.37
C VAL A 190 7.49 -9.87 -8.89
N ASP A 191 7.57 -8.75 -9.61
CA ASP A 191 7.66 -8.74 -11.07
C ASP A 191 9.04 -9.24 -11.54
N VAL A 192 10.13 -8.81 -10.87
CA VAL A 192 11.50 -9.32 -11.21
C VAL A 192 11.68 -10.76 -10.78
N HIS A 193 11.11 -11.20 -9.66
CA HIS A 193 11.18 -12.60 -9.21
C HIS A 193 10.52 -13.57 -10.20
N SER A 194 9.47 -13.13 -10.91
CA SER A 194 8.75 -13.95 -11.90
C SER A 194 9.17 -13.66 -13.34
N LEU A 195 10.24 -12.90 -13.56
CA LEU A 195 10.69 -12.50 -14.89
C LEU A 195 11.34 -13.68 -15.62
N THR A 196 10.98 -13.87 -16.89
CA THR A 196 11.48 -14.94 -17.77
C THR A 196 11.94 -14.37 -19.11
N MET A 197 12.61 -15.16 -19.94
CA MET A 197 12.99 -14.74 -21.30
C MET A 197 11.78 -14.44 -22.21
N LYS A 198 10.60 -15.02 -21.91
CA LYS A 198 9.36 -14.73 -22.66
C LYS A 198 8.90 -13.29 -22.50
N ASP A 199 9.29 -12.63 -21.39
CA ASP A 199 8.97 -11.24 -21.11
C ASP A 199 9.91 -10.26 -21.85
N ILE A 200 11.01 -10.78 -22.46
CA ILE A 200 12.00 -9.99 -23.22
C ILE A 200 11.65 -10.04 -24.70
N VAL A 201 11.37 -8.90 -25.28
CA VAL A 201 11.00 -8.76 -26.70
C VAL A 201 12.04 -7.89 -27.39
N LYS A 202 12.57 -8.35 -28.54
CA LYS A 202 13.41 -7.53 -29.40
C LYS A 202 12.52 -6.71 -30.34
N ASP A 203 12.71 -5.41 -30.35
CA ASP A 203 11.98 -4.48 -31.22
C ASP A 203 13.00 -3.55 -31.90
N GLY A 204 13.24 -3.79 -33.18
CA GLY A 204 14.37 -3.23 -33.92
C GLY A 204 15.71 -3.66 -33.31
N GLU A 205 16.55 -2.70 -32.96
CA GLU A 205 17.85 -2.95 -32.32
C GLU A 205 17.78 -2.99 -30.79
N LYS A 206 16.61 -2.71 -30.19
CA LYS A 206 16.45 -2.59 -28.74
C LYS A 206 15.70 -3.78 -28.15
N TYR A 207 16.09 -4.18 -26.95
CA TYR A 207 15.37 -5.15 -26.16
C TYR A 207 14.45 -4.43 -25.19
N TRP A 208 13.27 -5.00 -24.98
CA TRP A 208 12.23 -4.45 -24.11
C TRP A 208 11.72 -5.50 -23.14
N ILE A 209 11.43 -5.09 -21.92
CA ILE A 209 10.57 -5.89 -21.03
C ILE A 209 9.14 -5.51 -21.32
N LYS A 210 8.30 -6.49 -21.70
CA LYS A 210 6.85 -6.37 -21.82
C LYS A 210 6.22 -7.35 -20.83
N LYS A 211 5.79 -6.84 -19.67
CA LYS A 211 5.28 -7.64 -18.57
C LYS A 211 4.09 -6.99 -17.90
N ALA A 212 3.01 -7.78 -17.69
CA ALA A 212 1.90 -7.33 -16.86
C ALA A 212 2.34 -7.29 -15.39
N ARG A 213 2.06 -6.18 -14.73
CA ARG A 213 2.39 -5.96 -13.34
C ARG A 213 1.52 -6.84 -12.44
N HIS A 214 2.11 -7.64 -11.57
CA HIS A 214 1.38 -8.56 -10.67
C HIS A 214 0.29 -7.88 -9.82
N LYS A 215 0.56 -6.67 -9.32
CA LYS A 215 -0.37 -5.95 -8.41
C LYS A 215 -1.57 -5.31 -9.11
N THR A 216 -1.43 -4.87 -10.35
CA THR A 216 -2.41 -4.00 -11.02
C THR A 216 -2.85 -4.51 -12.40
N ASN A 217 -2.22 -5.57 -12.87
CA ASN A 217 -2.36 -6.15 -14.22
C ASN A 217 -2.10 -5.15 -15.38
N ASN A 218 -1.51 -3.98 -15.09
CA ASN A 218 -1.13 -3.03 -16.12
C ASN A 218 0.17 -3.47 -16.79
N MET A 219 0.23 -3.36 -18.12
CA MET A 219 1.45 -3.65 -18.87
C MET A 219 2.54 -2.62 -18.58
N CYS A 220 3.73 -3.12 -18.28
CA CYS A 220 4.97 -2.35 -18.25
C CYS A 220 5.70 -2.53 -19.58
N HIS A 221 6.13 -1.42 -20.18
CA HIS A 221 6.94 -1.39 -21.39
C HIS A 221 8.25 -0.69 -21.06
N ILE A 222 9.32 -1.45 -20.83
CA ILE A 222 10.58 -0.94 -20.31
C ILE A 222 11.69 -1.23 -21.31
N PRO A 223 12.29 -0.21 -21.95
CA PRO A 223 13.46 -0.43 -22.79
C PRO A 223 14.64 -0.83 -21.92
N LEU A 224 15.35 -1.86 -22.32
CA LEU A 224 16.54 -2.33 -21.62
C LEU A 224 17.76 -1.50 -22.03
N ILE A 225 18.36 -0.83 -21.07
CA ILE A 225 19.63 -0.14 -21.22
C ILE A 225 20.81 -1.10 -21.02
N THR A 226 21.98 -0.75 -21.54
CA THR A 226 23.18 -1.60 -21.51
C THR A 226 23.51 -2.18 -20.13
N PRO A 227 23.47 -1.41 -19.01
CA PRO A 227 23.73 -1.99 -17.68
C PRO A 227 22.76 -3.11 -17.30
N ALA A 228 21.48 -2.98 -17.67
CA ALA A 228 20.49 -4.02 -17.40
C ALA A 228 20.74 -5.27 -18.27
N LEU A 229 21.10 -5.10 -19.54
CA LEU A 229 21.45 -6.21 -20.44
C LEU A 229 22.70 -6.96 -19.94
N ASN A 230 23.72 -6.26 -19.47
CA ASN A 230 24.94 -6.87 -18.92
C ASN A 230 24.61 -7.79 -17.72
N ILE A 231 23.68 -7.37 -16.85
CA ILE A 231 23.22 -8.19 -15.73
C ILE A 231 22.49 -9.44 -16.25
N ILE A 232 21.60 -9.30 -17.23
CA ILE A 232 20.90 -10.47 -17.83
C ILE A 232 21.91 -11.47 -18.39
N ASN A 233 22.90 -10.98 -19.14
CA ASN A 233 23.91 -11.84 -19.76
C ASN A 233 24.78 -12.55 -18.72
N LYS A 234 25.13 -11.88 -17.61
CA LYS A 234 25.87 -12.48 -16.50
C LYS A 234 25.16 -13.71 -15.91
N TYR A 235 23.83 -13.70 -15.87
CA TYR A 235 23.01 -14.78 -15.31
C TYR A 235 22.39 -15.71 -16.38
N SER A 236 22.94 -15.73 -17.59
CA SER A 236 22.43 -16.56 -18.71
C SER A 236 22.37 -18.05 -18.38
N VAL A 237 23.39 -18.59 -17.70
CA VAL A 237 23.43 -20.00 -17.26
C VAL A 237 22.31 -20.33 -16.29
N HIS A 238 22.06 -19.42 -15.31
CA HIS A 238 20.94 -19.57 -14.37
C HIS A 238 19.60 -19.59 -15.10
N ASN A 239 19.44 -18.73 -16.10
CA ASN A 239 18.23 -18.68 -16.90
C ASN A 239 17.96 -20.00 -17.63
N GLN A 240 18.97 -20.57 -18.28
CA GLN A 240 18.85 -21.85 -18.95
C GLN A 240 18.45 -22.99 -18.00
N ALA A 241 19.00 -22.98 -16.77
CA ALA A 241 18.76 -24.05 -15.80
C ALA A 241 17.37 -23.93 -15.12
N THR A 242 16.87 -22.72 -14.89
CA THR A 242 15.67 -22.49 -14.06
C THR A 242 14.47 -21.91 -14.82
N GLY A 243 14.69 -21.41 -16.03
CA GLY A 243 13.71 -20.64 -16.81
C GLY A 243 13.41 -19.24 -16.25
N ARG A 244 14.02 -18.84 -15.13
CA ARG A 244 13.91 -17.48 -14.55
C ARG A 244 15.07 -16.62 -15.04
N LEU A 245 14.79 -15.35 -15.34
CA LEU A 245 15.79 -14.47 -15.89
C LEU A 245 16.95 -14.20 -14.92
N LEU A 246 16.65 -14.06 -13.62
CA LEU A 246 17.61 -13.72 -12.56
C LEU A 246 17.40 -14.61 -11.32
N PRO A 247 18.49 -14.88 -10.56
CA PRO A 247 18.44 -15.69 -9.34
C PRO A 247 17.94 -14.89 -8.12
N VAL A 248 16.68 -14.46 -8.15
CA VAL A 248 16.09 -13.57 -7.13
C VAL A 248 15.78 -14.35 -5.85
N LEU A 249 16.39 -13.94 -4.73
CA LEU A 249 16.13 -14.50 -3.39
C LEU A 249 14.75 -14.05 -2.86
N SER A 250 14.31 -14.62 -1.75
CA SER A 250 13.10 -14.15 -1.07
C SER A 250 13.21 -12.66 -0.70
N ASN A 251 12.08 -11.93 -0.68
CA ASN A 251 12.08 -10.49 -0.40
C ASN A 251 12.71 -10.14 0.96
N GLN A 252 12.54 -11.02 1.95
CA GLN A 252 13.15 -10.85 3.27
C GLN A 252 14.67 -10.93 3.19
N LYS A 253 15.22 -11.96 2.49
CA LYS A 253 16.67 -12.12 2.28
C LYS A 253 17.24 -10.98 1.45
N MET A 254 16.56 -10.59 0.35
CA MET A 254 16.96 -9.43 -0.46
C MET A 254 17.13 -8.18 0.42
N ASN A 255 16.10 -7.82 1.20
CA ASN A 255 16.15 -6.63 2.04
C ASN A 255 17.16 -6.73 3.20
N ALA A 256 17.41 -7.93 3.75
CA ALA A 256 18.44 -8.14 4.77
C ALA A 256 19.84 -7.90 4.20
N TYR A 257 20.16 -8.49 3.05
CA TYR A 257 21.46 -8.32 2.40
C TYR A 257 21.66 -6.92 1.80
N LEU A 258 20.60 -6.23 1.38
CA LEU A 258 20.69 -4.84 0.95
C LEU A 258 21.12 -3.90 2.09
N LYS A 259 20.74 -4.18 3.32
CA LYS A 259 21.24 -3.43 4.50
C LYS A 259 22.73 -3.68 4.73
N GLU A 260 23.18 -4.93 4.61
CA GLU A 260 24.59 -5.30 4.69
C GLU A 260 25.41 -4.61 3.59
N ILE A 261 24.91 -4.63 2.35
CA ILE A 261 25.52 -3.94 1.20
C ILE A 261 25.60 -2.43 1.44
N ALA A 262 24.53 -1.79 1.91
CA ALA A 262 24.52 -0.37 2.21
C ALA A 262 25.61 0.03 3.23
N ALA A 263 25.76 -0.76 4.29
CA ALA A 263 26.79 -0.56 5.30
C ALA A 263 28.21 -0.70 4.71
N ILE A 264 28.46 -1.73 3.87
CA ILE A 264 29.76 -1.96 3.23
C ILE A 264 30.14 -0.85 2.24
N VAL A 265 29.13 -0.33 1.51
CA VAL A 265 29.35 0.73 0.50
C VAL A 265 29.39 2.13 1.14
N GLY A 266 28.96 2.26 2.40
CA GLY A 266 28.88 3.55 3.09
C GLY A 266 27.64 4.38 2.70
N ILE A 267 26.57 3.74 2.25
CA ILE A 267 25.31 4.40 1.93
C ILE A 267 24.45 4.48 3.18
N ASN A 268 24.26 5.69 3.70
CA ASN A 268 23.44 5.93 4.89
C ASN A 268 21.94 6.04 4.54
N LYS A 269 21.39 5.00 3.89
CA LYS A 269 19.97 4.87 3.52
C LYS A 269 19.51 3.44 3.76
N ASN A 270 18.23 3.27 4.12
CA ASN A 270 17.64 1.94 4.28
C ASN A 270 17.28 1.34 2.92
N LEU A 271 18.26 0.68 2.28
CA LEU A 271 18.05 0.05 0.99
C LEU A 271 17.04 -1.09 1.08
N THR A 272 16.04 -1.03 0.25
CA THR A 272 15.02 -2.07 0.07
C THR A 272 14.76 -2.26 -1.42
N THR A 273 14.19 -3.39 -1.79
CA THR A 273 13.78 -3.63 -3.20
C THR A 273 12.86 -2.52 -3.73
N HIS A 274 12.12 -1.84 -2.86
CA HIS A 274 11.25 -0.72 -3.25
C HIS A 274 12.04 0.57 -3.50
N CYS A 275 13.16 0.79 -2.78
CA CYS A 275 14.09 1.89 -3.02
C CYS A 275 14.64 1.86 -4.46
N ALA A 276 14.95 0.68 -5.01
CA ALA A 276 15.38 0.55 -6.40
C ALA A 276 14.36 1.14 -7.40
N ARG A 277 13.07 0.87 -7.19
CA ARG A 277 12.02 1.42 -8.05
C ARG A 277 11.88 2.94 -7.91
N HIS A 278 12.13 3.49 -6.71
CA HIS A 278 12.19 4.95 -6.52
C HIS A 278 13.41 5.53 -7.24
N THR A 279 14.58 4.88 -7.14
CA THR A 279 15.81 5.26 -7.85
C THR A 279 15.60 5.26 -9.37
N PHE A 280 14.91 4.25 -9.93
CA PHE A 280 14.55 4.25 -11.34
C PHE A 280 13.72 5.48 -11.71
N ALA A 281 12.63 5.74 -10.97
CA ALA A 281 11.73 6.83 -11.28
C ALA A 281 12.39 8.21 -11.15
N THR A 282 13.24 8.41 -10.14
CA THR A 282 13.90 9.70 -9.86
C THR A 282 15.21 9.82 -10.63
N THR A 283 16.23 9.06 -10.20
CA THR A 283 17.62 9.22 -10.62
C THR A 283 17.86 8.74 -12.05
N VAL A 284 17.28 7.59 -12.43
CA VAL A 284 17.56 6.99 -13.75
C VAL A 284 16.68 7.60 -14.84
N THR A 285 15.46 8.03 -14.53
CA THR A 285 14.55 8.52 -15.56
C THR A 285 14.26 10.03 -15.47
N LEU A 286 13.54 10.51 -14.45
CA LEU A 286 13.13 11.92 -14.37
C LEU A 286 14.33 12.89 -14.32
N ALA A 287 15.40 12.56 -13.59
CA ALA A 287 16.62 13.37 -13.54
C ALA A 287 17.36 13.44 -14.90
N ASN A 288 17.06 12.53 -15.83
CA ASN A 288 17.57 12.50 -17.20
C ASN A 288 16.50 12.92 -18.23
N ASN A 289 15.57 13.78 -17.83
CA ASN A 289 14.56 14.40 -18.69
C ASN A 289 13.62 13.40 -19.41
N VAL A 290 13.45 12.18 -18.87
CA VAL A 290 12.40 11.26 -19.37
C VAL A 290 11.05 11.79 -18.92
N SER A 291 10.10 11.95 -19.85
CA SER A 291 8.78 12.50 -19.54
C SER A 291 8.04 11.66 -18.51
N ILE A 292 7.27 12.32 -17.65
CA ILE A 292 6.53 11.67 -16.56
C ILE A 292 5.51 10.63 -17.07
N GLU A 293 4.96 10.85 -18.27
CA GLU A 293 4.06 9.94 -18.97
C GLU A 293 4.78 8.63 -19.32
N ASN A 294 6.00 8.73 -19.86
CA ASN A 294 6.81 7.57 -20.19
C ASN A 294 7.24 6.81 -18.92
N VAL A 295 7.65 7.53 -17.87
CA VAL A 295 7.97 6.92 -16.57
C VAL A 295 6.73 6.20 -16.01
N SER A 296 5.55 6.80 -16.11
CA SER A 296 4.29 6.20 -15.66
C SER A 296 3.97 4.90 -16.40
N LYS A 297 4.17 4.85 -17.74
CA LYS A 297 4.00 3.64 -18.57
C LYS A 297 5.02 2.57 -18.20
N MET A 298 6.31 2.92 -18.08
CA MET A 298 7.36 1.97 -17.68
C MET A 298 7.07 1.37 -16.30
N LEU A 299 6.59 2.16 -15.35
CA LEU A 299 6.22 1.71 -14.02
C LEU A 299 4.87 0.97 -13.96
N GLY A 300 4.06 0.95 -15.03
CA GLY A 300 2.73 0.33 -15.02
C GLY A 300 1.78 0.98 -14.02
N HIS A 301 1.79 2.31 -13.90
CA HIS A 301 0.88 3.04 -13.03
C HIS A 301 -0.48 3.21 -13.71
N LYS A 302 -1.59 3.10 -12.95
CA LYS A 302 -2.95 3.35 -13.45
C LYS A 302 -3.23 4.85 -13.69
N SER A 303 -2.48 5.73 -13.05
CA SER A 303 -2.65 7.18 -13.12
C SER A 303 -1.31 7.87 -12.97
N ILE A 304 -1.11 8.92 -13.73
CA ILE A 304 0.08 9.81 -13.66
C ILE A 304 0.24 10.40 -12.26
N LYS A 305 -0.85 10.63 -11.51
CA LYS A 305 -0.79 11.09 -10.12
C LYS A 305 0.12 10.23 -9.23
N MET A 306 0.20 8.92 -9.51
CA MET A 306 1.10 8.02 -8.79
C MET A 306 2.57 8.28 -9.12
N THR A 307 2.87 8.84 -10.28
CA THR A 307 4.23 9.17 -10.76
C THR A 307 4.62 10.59 -10.36
N GLN A 308 3.67 11.52 -10.27
CA GLN A 308 3.90 12.92 -9.86
C GLN A 308 4.57 13.03 -8.49
N HIS A 309 4.37 12.04 -7.63
CA HIS A 309 5.05 11.96 -6.34
C HIS A 309 6.59 11.94 -6.47
N TYR A 310 7.13 11.36 -7.55
CA TYR A 310 8.58 11.33 -7.80
C TYR A 310 9.08 12.66 -8.38
N ALA A 311 8.28 13.35 -9.19
CA ALA A 311 8.66 14.61 -9.82
C ALA A 311 8.85 15.76 -8.82
N ARG A 312 8.16 15.73 -7.68
CA ARG A 312 8.27 16.75 -6.62
C ARG A 312 9.63 16.78 -5.91
N ILE A 313 10.48 15.78 -6.15
CA ILE A 313 11.72 15.58 -5.39
C ILE A 313 12.96 16.18 -6.13
N LEU A 314 12.81 16.64 -7.38
CA LEU A 314 13.92 16.99 -8.24
C LEU A 314 14.03 18.50 -8.52
N ASP A 315 14.62 19.26 -7.59
CA ASP A 315 15.03 20.65 -7.84
C ASP A 315 16.10 20.73 -8.95
N SER A 316 16.89 19.66 -9.13
CA SER A 316 17.87 19.54 -10.24
C SER A 316 17.22 19.54 -11.63
N SER A 317 15.99 19.05 -11.78
CA SER A 317 15.25 19.12 -13.04
C SER A 317 14.91 20.57 -13.40
N ILE A 318 14.49 21.36 -12.41
CA ILE A 318 14.18 22.79 -12.60
C ILE A 318 15.43 23.54 -13.03
N ALA A 319 16.57 23.29 -12.37
CA ALA A 319 17.84 23.92 -12.72
C ALA A 319 18.28 23.56 -14.14
N ASN A 320 18.16 22.28 -14.53
CA ASN A 320 18.52 21.84 -15.88
C ASN A 320 17.62 22.43 -16.97
N ASP A 321 16.30 22.51 -16.70
CA ASP A 321 15.35 23.14 -17.63
C ASP A 321 15.66 24.62 -17.80
N MET A 322 15.98 25.34 -16.72
CA MET A 322 16.38 26.76 -16.78
C MET A 322 17.69 26.97 -17.48
N LEU A 323 18.66 26.06 -17.33
CA LEU A 323 19.91 26.12 -18.12
C LEU A 323 19.66 25.96 -19.64
N GLN A 324 18.67 25.15 -20.04
CA GLN A 324 18.28 25.03 -21.45
C GLN A 324 17.57 26.29 -21.97
N VAL A 325 16.81 26.96 -21.13
CA VAL A 325 16.17 28.23 -21.42
C VAL A 325 17.24 29.31 -21.55
N GLU A 326 18.16 29.42 -20.61
CA GLU A 326 19.26 30.39 -20.60
C GLU A 326 20.09 30.37 -21.92
N LYS A 327 20.43 29.14 -22.40
CA LYS A 327 21.13 28.97 -23.69
C LYS A 327 20.40 29.52 -24.91
N LYS A 328 19.08 29.78 -24.83
CA LYS A 328 18.31 30.38 -25.93
C LYS A 328 18.29 31.90 -25.90
N PHE A 329 18.71 32.49 -24.79
CA PHE A 329 18.72 33.95 -24.60
C PHE A 329 20.15 34.55 -24.53
N VAL A 330 21.17 33.71 -24.64
CA VAL A 330 22.58 34.04 -24.80
C VAL A 330 23.04 33.70 -26.22
#